data_1ad943eb5f44747301f3f9e3db8da573
#
_entry.id   1ad943eb5f44747301f3f9e3db8da573
#
_cell.length_a   1.000
_cell.length_b   1.000
_cell.length_c   1.000
_cell.angle_alpha   90.00
_cell.angle_beta   90.00
_cell.angle_gamma   90.00
#
_symmetry.space_group_name_H-M   'P 1'
#
loop_
_entity.id
_entity.type
_entity.pdbx_description
1 polymer ?
#
loop_
_entity_poly.entity_id
_entity_poly.type
_entity_poly.pdbx_seq_one_letter_code
_entity_poly.pdbx_strand_id
1 'polypeptide(L)'
;IHVQDLARIHLLAANQVLNKKIFKIFNCGYGNGFSVMEILKKFNSISSRKIKFKIGKRRDSDIIISIADPKELVKFTKWKPKFNNLSLIVKSSLSWYKKKIG
;
A
#
# COMPACT_ATOMS: atom_id res chain seq x y z
N ILE A 1 0.49 0.27 0.12
CA ILE A 1 -0.21 1.50 0.53
C ILE A 1 -1.67 1.20 0.90
N HIS A 2 -2.20 1.88 1.91
CA HIS A 2 -3.59 1.77 2.30
C HIS A 2 -4.50 2.38 1.24
N VAL A 3 -5.63 1.74 0.94
CA VAL A 3 -6.56 2.18 -0.11
C VAL A 3 -7.10 3.60 0.10
N GLN A 4 -7.31 4.02 1.34
CA GLN A 4 -7.79 5.38 1.64
C GLN A 4 -6.70 6.44 1.38
N ASP A 5 -5.43 6.13 1.64
CA ASP A 5 -4.33 7.02 1.26
C ASP A 5 -4.20 7.11 -0.25
N LEU A 6 -4.34 6.00 -0.97
CA LEU A 6 -4.33 5.99 -2.43
C LEU A 6 -5.50 6.79 -3.02
N ALA A 7 -6.70 6.64 -2.48
CA ALA A 7 -7.86 7.43 -2.90
C ALA A 7 -7.64 8.94 -2.70
N ARG A 8 -7.04 9.32 -1.57
CA ARG A 8 -6.68 10.72 -1.29
C ARG A 8 -5.68 11.28 -2.31
N ILE A 9 -4.68 10.48 -2.68
CA ILE A 9 -3.71 10.84 -3.72
C ILE A 9 -4.43 11.12 -5.05
N HIS A 10 -5.38 10.29 -5.45
CA HIS A 10 -6.16 10.49 -6.67
C HIS A 10 -6.90 11.84 -6.66
N LEU A 11 -7.55 12.19 -5.55
CA LEU A 11 -8.25 13.48 -5.43
C LEU A 11 -7.29 14.66 -5.53
N LEU A 12 -6.16 14.60 -4.84
CA LEU A 12 -5.14 15.65 -4.88
C LEU A 12 -4.53 15.80 -6.27
N ALA A 13 -4.22 14.70 -6.93
CA ALA A 13 -3.67 14.68 -8.28
C ALA A 13 -4.69 15.22 -9.30
N ALA A 14 -5.96 14.81 -9.21
CA ALA A 14 -7.03 15.31 -10.07
C ALA A 14 -7.17 16.84 -9.97
N ASN A 15 -7.19 17.39 -8.76
CA ASN A 15 -7.23 18.84 -8.55
C ASN A 15 -6.05 19.55 -9.19
N GLN A 16 -4.85 19.00 -9.08
CA GLN A 16 -3.66 19.61 -9.68
C GLN A 16 -3.70 19.57 -11.21
N VAL A 17 -4.14 18.44 -11.79
CA VAL A 17 -4.28 18.29 -13.24
C VAL A 17 -5.32 19.26 -13.81
N LEU A 18 -6.49 19.35 -13.18
CA LEU A 18 -7.57 20.25 -13.60
C LEU A 18 -7.16 21.72 -13.54
N ASN A 19 -6.44 22.13 -12.50
CA ASN A 19 -6.05 23.52 -12.28
C ASN A 19 -4.82 23.92 -13.11
N LYS A 20 -3.85 23.02 -13.27
CA LYS A 20 -2.56 23.32 -13.94
C LYS A 20 -2.44 22.75 -15.35
N LYS A 21 -3.39 21.94 -15.81
CA LYS A 21 -3.37 21.25 -17.11
C LYS A 21 -2.06 20.47 -17.36
N ILE A 22 -1.54 19.81 -16.35
CA ILE A 22 -0.27 19.08 -16.39
C ILE A 22 -0.55 17.58 -16.41
N PHE A 23 0.14 16.87 -17.29
CA PHE A 23 0.23 15.40 -17.27
C PHE A 23 1.49 14.99 -16.51
N LYS A 24 1.32 14.17 -15.47
CA LYS A 24 2.45 13.66 -14.66
C LYS A 24 2.22 12.23 -14.19
N ILE A 25 3.33 11.50 -14.03
CA ILE A 25 3.35 10.16 -13.46
C ILE A 25 4.02 10.22 -12.09
N PHE A 26 3.38 9.61 -11.08
CA PHE A 26 3.89 9.57 -9.72
C PHE A 26 3.99 8.13 -9.20
N ASN A 27 5.04 7.84 -8.46
CA ASN A 27 5.10 6.65 -7.63
C ASN A 27 4.35 6.92 -6.32
N CYS A 28 3.43 6.02 -5.98
CA CYS A 28 2.59 6.14 -4.79
C CYS A 28 2.97 5.06 -3.78
N GLY A 29 3.47 5.47 -2.64
CA GLY A 29 3.88 4.59 -1.56
C GLY A 29 4.32 5.39 -0.34
N TYR A 30 4.88 4.71 0.64
CA TYR A 30 5.30 5.35 1.89
C TYR A 30 6.81 5.57 1.99
N GLY A 31 7.58 5.16 0.99
CA GLY A 31 9.04 5.24 1.01
C GLY A 31 9.71 4.17 1.88
N ASN A 32 8.93 3.31 2.50
CA ASN A 32 9.39 2.11 3.22
C ASN A 32 8.68 0.88 2.68
N GLY A 33 9.28 -0.29 2.85
CA GLY A 33 8.75 -1.54 2.32
C GLY A 33 8.65 -2.63 3.37
N PHE A 34 7.86 -3.65 3.04
CA PHE A 34 7.70 -4.86 3.84
C PHE A 34 7.90 -6.09 2.97
N SER A 35 8.55 -7.12 3.51
CA SER A 35 8.61 -8.41 2.86
C SER A 35 7.25 -9.12 2.95
N VAL A 36 7.02 -10.06 2.04
CA VAL A 36 5.82 -10.93 2.10
C VAL A 36 5.75 -11.66 3.44
N MET A 37 6.89 -12.10 3.96
CA MET A 37 6.96 -12.79 5.26
C MET A 37 6.56 -11.88 6.42
N GLU A 38 6.97 -10.61 6.42
CA GLU A 38 6.55 -9.63 7.44
C GLU A 38 5.05 -9.39 7.40
N ILE A 39 4.47 -9.29 6.20
CA ILE A 39 3.03 -9.14 6.02
C ILE A 39 2.28 -10.37 6.53
N LEU A 40 2.72 -11.59 6.18
CA LEU A 40 2.13 -12.84 6.67
C LEU A 40 2.20 -12.96 8.19
N LYS A 41 3.32 -12.63 8.80
CA LYS A 41 3.47 -12.60 10.26
C LYS A 41 2.49 -11.61 10.90
N LYS A 42 2.33 -10.45 10.28
CA LYS A 42 1.37 -9.43 10.76
C LYS A 42 -0.07 -9.93 10.65
N PHE A 43 -0.46 -10.54 9.53
CA PHE A 43 -1.77 -11.18 9.40
C PHE A 43 -2.00 -12.24 10.48
N ASN A 44 -1.03 -13.11 10.69
CA ASN A 44 -1.13 -14.17 11.69
C ASN A 44 -1.15 -13.66 13.14
N SER A 45 -0.61 -12.48 13.40
CA SER A 45 -0.68 -11.86 14.73
C SER A 45 -2.05 -11.24 15.04
N ILE A 46 -2.78 -10.83 14.01
CA ILE A 46 -4.06 -10.11 14.13
C ILE A 46 -5.25 -11.03 13.89
N SER A 47 -5.12 -11.98 12.97
CA SER A 47 -6.20 -12.89 12.60
C SER A 47 -6.37 -14.02 13.62
N SER A 48 -7.63 -14.37 13.93
CA SER A 48 -7.96 -15.57 14.73
C SER A 48 -7.62 -16.87 13.98
N ARG A 49 -7.67 -16.87 12.66
CA ARG A 49 -7.28 -17.99 11.80
C ARG A 49 -5.88 -17.75 11.26
N LYS A 50 -4.99 -18.73 11.45
CA LYS A 50 -3.62 -18.66 10.94
C LYS A 50 -3.60 -18.96 9.45
N ILE A 51 -2.90 -18.14 8.70
CA ILE A 51 -2.60 -18.38 7.28
C ILE A 51 -1.47 -19.39 7.22
N LYS A 52 -1.74 -20.57 6.65
CA LYS A 52 -0.71 -21.56 6.35
C LYS A 52 -0.02 -21.17 5.04
N PHE A 53 1.28 -21.29 4.99
CA PHE A 53 2.06 -20.99 3.78
C PHE A 53 3.19 -22.01 3.61
N LYS A 54 3.67 -22.10 2.38
CA LYS A 54 4.82 -22.94 2.01
C LYS A 54 5.83 -22.07 1.28
N ILE A 55 7.10 -22.22 1.67
CA ILE A 55 8.19 -21.55 0.95
C ILE A 55 8.50 -22.35 -0.30
N GLY A 56 8.32 -21.73 -1.45
CA GLY A 56 8.61 -22.32 -2.73
C GLY A 56 9.97 -21.88 -3.28
N LYS A 57 10.31 -22.43 -4.46
CA LYS A 57 11.51 -22.04 -5.18
C LYS A 57 11.40 -20.61 -5.71
N ARG A 58 12.50 -19.84 -5.64
CA ARG A 58 12.55 -18.50 -6.20
C ARG A 58 12.41 -18.56 -7.74
N ARG A 59 11.64 -17.64 -8.30
CA ARG A 59 11.53 -17.45 -9.76
C ARG A 59 12.67 -16.56 -10.24
N ASP A 60 13.14 -16.77 -11.48
CA ASP A 60 14.27 -16.01 -12.03
C ASP A 60 13.98 -14.51 -12.19
N SER A 61 12.70 -14.15 -12.39
CA SER A 61 12.25 -12.76 -12.57
C SER A 61 11.88 -12.05 -11.25
N ASP A 62 12.01 -12.70 -10.10
CA ASP A 62 11.62 -12.10 -8.83
C ASP A 62 12.56 -10.95 -8.43
N ILE A 63 11.98 -9.77 -8.23
CA ILE A 63 12.68 -8.59 -7.74
C ILE A 63 12.95 -8.75 -6.24
N ILE A 64 14.20 -8.54 -5.83
CA ILE A 64 14.60 -8.70 -4.42
C ILE A 64 14.01 -7.59 -3.56
N ILE A 65 14.09 -6.34 -4.00
CA ILE A 65 13.58 -5.16 -3.29
C ILE A 65 12.92 -4.23 -4.31
N SER A 66 11.68 -3.84 -4.03
CA SER A 66 10.96 -2.82 -4.81
C SER A 66 10.16 -1.96 -3.85
N ILE A 67 10.58 -0.71 -3.70
CA ILE A 67 9.97 0.26 -2.79
C ILE A 67 9.68 1.54 -3.56
N ALA A 68 8.42 2.00 -3.50
CA ALA A 68 8.03 3.26 -4.14
C ALA A 68 8.55 4.46 -3.35
N ASP A 69 9.21 5.37 -4.04
CA ASP A 69 9.63 6.67 -3.50
C ASP A 69 8.56 7.73 -3.81
N PRO A 70 7.86 8.26 -2.81
CA PRO A 70 6.78 9.23 -3.01
C PRO A 70 7.25 10.69 -3.06
N LYS A 71 8.54 10.98 -3.10
CA LYS A 71 9.08 12.36 -2.98
C LYS A 71 8.46 13.32 -3.99
N GLU A 72 8.38 12.95 -5.26
CA GLU A 72 7.79 13.80 -6.31
C GLU A 72 6.28 14.01 -6.09
N LEU A 73 5.56 12.98 -5.68
CA LEU A 73 4.15 13.06 -5.33
C LEU A 73 3.92 14.06 -4.19
N VAL A 74 4.69 13.95 -3.11
CA VAL A 74 4.57 14.83 -1.93
C VAL A 74 4.91 16.26 -2.30
N LYS A 75 5.98 16.47 -3.06
CA LYS A 75 6.40 17.78 -3.54
C LYS A 75 5.31 18.47 -4.38
N PHE A 76 4.67 17.72 -5.28
CA PHE A 76 3.68 18.24 -6.20
C PHE A 76 2.29 18.45 -5.57
N THR A 77 1.83 17.51 -4.72
CA THR A 77 0.47 17.50 -4.15
C THR A 77 0.40 17.91 -2.69
N LYS A 78 1.52 17.98 -2.00
CA LYS A 78 1.59 18.17 -0.52
C LYS A 78 0.88 17.06 0.26
N TRP A 79 0.70 15.88 -0.36
CA TRP A 79 0.08 14.74 0.29
C TRP A 79 0.84 14.32 1.55
N LYS A 80 0.08 13.98 2.59
CA LYS A 80 0.60 13.41 3.84
C LYS A 80 -0.08 12.07 4.11
N PRO A 81 0.67 10.98 4.30
CA PRO A 81 0.09 9.68 4.63
C PRO A 81 -0.62 9.73 5.99
N LYS A 82 -1.81 9.12 6.06
CA LYS A 82 -2.59 8.95 7.31
C LYS A 82 -2.60 7.52 7.80
N PHE A 83 -2.38 6.56 6.92
CA PHE A 83 -2.51 5.13 7.19
C PHE A 83 -1.20 4.37 6.98
N ASN A 84 -0.06 5.04 7.16
CA ASN A 84 1.27 4.41 7.08
C ASN A 84 1.53 3.54 8.31
N ASN A 85 0.74 2.49 8.45
CA ASN A 85 0.83 1.54 9.57
C ASN A 85 0.40 0.16 9.08
N LEU A 86 1.30 -0.81 9.10
CA LEU A 86 1.01 -2.15 8.60
C LEU A 86 -0.13 -2.83 9.36
N SER A 87 -0.24 -2.62 10.67
CA SER A 87 -1.34 -3.16 11.48
C SER A 87 -2.71 -2.61 11.04
N LEU A 88 -2.80 -1.32 10.74
CA LEU A 88 -4.03 -0.70 10.21
C LEU A 88 -4.39 -1.25 8.84
N ILE A 89 -3.41 -1.39 7.95
CA ILE A 89 -3.60 -1.93 6.60
C ILE A 89 -4.15 -3.36 6.69
N VAL A 90 -3.53 -4.20 7.49
CA VAL A 90 -3.95 -5.59 7.68
C VAL A 90 -5.34 -5.69 8.32
N LYS A 91 -5.61 -4.92 9.38
CA LYS A 91 -6.92 -4.90 10.04
C LYS A 91 -8.05 -4.47 9.10
N SER A 92 -7.83 -3.41 8.31
CA SER A 92 -8.84 -2.93 7.35
C SER A 92 -9.10 -3.96 6.25
N SER A 93 -8.05 -4.61 5.75
CA SER A 93 -8.16 -5.67 4.74
C SER A 93 -8.94 -6.88 5.27
N LEU A 94 -8.64 -7.33 6.48
CA LEU A 94 -9.37 -8.44 7.13
C LEU A 94 -10.84 -8.08 7.40
N SER A 95 -11.10 -6.86 7.85
CA SER A 95 -12.47 -6.38 8.09
C SER A 95 -13.29 -6.35 6.81
N TRP A 96 -12.70 -5.86 5.72
CA TRP A 96 -13.35 -5.86 4.41
C TRP A 96 -13.64 -7.28 3.91
N TYR A 97 -12.67 -8.16 4.01
CA TYR A 97 -12.80 -9.56 3.60
C TYR A 97 -13.94 -10.26 4.35
N LYS A 98 -14.01 -10.08 5.67
CA LYS A 98 -15.09 -10.64 6.50
C LYS A 98 -16.47 -10.13 6.09
N LYS A 99 -16.61 -8.85 5.78
CA LYS A 99 -17.87 -8.25 5.30
C LYS A 99 -18.31 -8.82 3.95
N LYS A 100 -17.36 -9.10 3.07
CA LYS A 100 -17.67 -9.61 1.73
C LYS A 100 -18.10 -11.09 1.74
N ILE A 101 -17.57 -11.89 2.66
CA ILE A 101 -17.83 -13.32 2.74
C ILE A 101 -18.96 -13.62 3.75
N GLY A 102 -19.08 -12.82 4.77
CA GLY A 102 -20.14 -12.93 5.77
C GLY A 102 -21.38 -12.21 5.33
#